data_873c4396b5ac833f6819402a22aa2ed9
#
_entry.id   873c4396b5ac833f6819402a22aa2ed9
#
_cell.length_a   1.000
_cell.length_b   1.000
_cell.length_c   1.000
_cell.angle_alpha   90.00
_cell.angle_beta   90.00
_cell.angle_gamma   90.00
#
_symmetry.space_group_name_H-M   'P 1'
#
loop_
_entity.id
_entity.type
_entity.pdbx_description
1 polymer ?
#
loop_
_entity_poly.entity_id
_entity_poly.type
_entity_poly.pdbx_seq_one_letter_code
_entity_poly.pdbx_strand_id
1 'polypeptide(L)'
;VFFASENVDSDGIKWVKTLFSSCGTCLEAKNEDVIDAATAISGSGPGYLFYFAEQMTESAKSLGFTEEEAQLLVQKTILGA
;
A
#
# COMPACT_ATOMS: atom_id res chain seq x y z
N VAL A 1 4.53 7.88 3.59
CA VAL A 1 5.87 8.06 4.20
C VAL A 1 6.36 9.46 3.88
N PHE A 2 6.89 10.15 4.85
CA PHE A 2 7.46 11.47 4.65
C PHE A 2 8.79 11.61 5.39
N PHE A 3 9.58 12.58 4.99
CA PHE A 3 10.84 12.95 5.64
C PHE A 3 10.86 14.46 5.89
N ALA A 4 11.17 14.84 7.13
CA ALA A 4 11.29 16.24 7.52
C ALA A 4 12.77 16.65 7.50
N SER A 5 13.09 17.72 6.76
CA SER A 5 14.45 18.26 6.73
C SER A 5 14.83 18.88 8.08
N GLU A 6 16.11 19.18 8.27
CA GLU A 6 16.63 19.81 9.51
C GLU A 6 15.97 21.14 9.83
N ASN A 7 15.46 21.85 8.81
CA ASN A 7 14.84 23.16 8.95
C ASN A 7 13.41 23.11 9.47
N VAL A 8 12.81 21.93 9.57
CA VAL A 8 11.44 21.76 10.05
C VAL A 8 11.46 21.46 11.55
N ASP A 9 10.74 22.28 12.33
CA ASP A 9 10.67 22.08 13.78
C ASP A 9 9.66 20.97 14.14
N SER A 10 9.59 20.64 15.43
CA SER A 10 8.71 19.59 15.93
C SER A 10 7.23 19.93 15.74
N ASP A 11 6.86 21.20 15.76
CA ASP A 11 5.48 21.63 15.55
C ASP A 11 5.06 21.40 14.10
N GLY A 12 5.94 21.70 13.14
CA GLY A 12 5.73 21.41 11.74
C GLY A 12 5.54 19.93 11.45
N ILE A 13 6.35 19.06 12.09
CA ILE A 13 6.23 17.61 11.97
C ILE A 13 4.88 17.13 12.51
N LYS A 14 4.47 17.61 13.68
CA LYS A 14 3.17 17.28 14.27
C LYS A 14 2.01 17.69 13.38
N TRP A 15 2.12 18.88 12.78
CA TRP A 15 1.08 19.39 11.88
C TRP A 15 0.91 18.47 10.65
N VAL A 16 2.02 18.08 10.04
CA VAL A 16 2.02 17.16 8.88
C VAL A 16 1.42 15.80 9.27
N LYS A 17 1.84 15.24 10.41
CA LYS A 17 1.29 13.98 10.90
C LYS A 17 -0.22 14.06 11.13
N THR A 18 -0.69 15.14 11.73
CA THR A 18 -2.11 15.35 12.00
C THR A 18 -2.90 15.44 10.68
N LEU A 19 -2.37 16.19 9.72
CA LEU A 19 -3.03 16.38 8.43
C LEU A 19 -3.16 15.07 7.66
N PHE A 20 -2.06 14.34 7.49
CA PHE A 20 -2.06 13.13 6.67
C PHE A 20 -2.62 11.90 7.39
N SER A 21 -2.62 11.88 8.73
CA SER A 21 -3.24 10.78 9.50
C SER A 21 -4.74 10.72 9.31
N SER A 22 -5.39 11.81 8.90
CA SER A 22 -6.81 11.80 8.56
C SER A 22 -7.09 11.08 7.24
N CYS A 23 -6.09 10.91 6.38
CA CYS A 23 -6.21 10.26 5.07
C CYS A 23 -5.69 8.81 5.07
N GLY A 24 -4.89 8.42 6.07
CA GLY A 24 -4.29 7.10 6.15
C GLY A 24 -3.20 7.05 7.21
N THR A 25 -2.44 5.96 7.22
CA THR A 25 -1.32 5.82 8.15
C THR A 25 -0.13 6.65 7.69
N CYS A 26 0.44 7.41 8.61
CA CYS A 26 1.56 8.29 8.35
C CYS A 26 2.83 7.76 9.03
N LEU A 27 3.90 7.58 8.25
CA LEU A 27 5.19 7.09 8.75
C LEU A 27 6.28 8.10 8.43
N GLU A 28 6.98 8.57 9.47
CA GLU A 28 8.12 9.47 9.31
C GLU A 28 9.37 8.66 9.02
N ALA A 29 10.07 8.99 7.93
CA ALA A 29 11.33 8.37 7.57
C ALA A 29 12.50 9.00 8.34
N LYS A 30 13.49 8.21 8.68
CA LYS A 30 14.69 8.66 9.41
C LYS A 30 15.59 9.55 8.56
N ASN A 31 15.61 9.32 7.25
CA ASN A 31 16.39 10.07 6.28
C ASN A 31 15.79 9.89 4.90
N GLU A 32 16.31 10.62 3.90
CA GLU A 32 15.80 10.57 2.53
C GLU A 32 15.97 9.21 1.86
N ASP A 33 17.01 8.44 2.21
CA ASP A 33 17.23 7.12 1.62
C ASP A 33 16.09 6.16 1.97
N VAL A 34 15.45 6.34 3.12
CA VAL A 34 14.30 5.53 3.52
C VAL A 34 13.09 5.82 2.64
N ILE A 35 12.96 7.03 2.09
CA ILE A 35 11.90 7.36 1.14
C ILE A 35 12.02 6.50 -0.12
N ASP A 36 13.24 6.35 -0.66
CA ASP A 36 13.48 5.51 -1.83
C ASP A 36 13.18 4.04 -1.53
N ALA A 37 13.60 3.57 -0.36
CA ALA A 37 13.30 2.20 0.08
C ALA A 37 11.79 1.98 0.23
N ALA A 38 11.07 2.95 0.79
CA ALA A 38 9.62 2.87 0.94
C ALA A 38 8.91 2.83 -0.43
N THR A 39 9.44 3.53 -1.42
CA THR A 39 8.89 3.52 -2.78
C THR A 39 8.92 2.11 -3.39
N ALA A 40 9.99 1.34 -3.13
CA ALA A 40 10.08 -0.04 -3.61
C ALA A 40 9.00 -0.94 -3.02
N ILE A 41 8.54 -0.65 -1.82
CA ILE A 41 7.50 -1.43 -1.13
C ILE A 41 6.11 -0.88 -1.43
N SER A 42 5.85 0.37 -1.08
CA SER A 42 4.50 0.95 -1.14
C SER A 42 4.16 1.57 -2.49
N GLY A 43 5.15 2.04 -3.23
CA GLY A 43 4.93 2.58 -4.58
C GLY A 43 4.75 1.49 -5.61
N SER A 44 5.59 0.44 -5.57
CA SER A 44 5.55 -0.67 -6.51
C SER A 44 4.68 -1.84 -6.03
N GLY A 45 4.48 -1.96 -4.72
CA GLY A 45 3.73 -3.05 -4.10
C GLY A 45 2.31 -3.23 -4.65
N PRO A 46 1.52 -2.17 -4.86
CA PRO A 46 0.19 -2.30 -5.45
C PRO A 46 0.21 -2.98 -6.82
N GLY A 47 1.22 -2.68 -7.66
CA GLY A 47 1.38 -3.33 -8.95
C GLY A 47 1.63 -4.82 -8.85
N TYR A 48 2.50 -5.23 -7.92
CA TYR A 48 2.77 -6.65 -7.66
C TYR A 48 1.55 -7.36 -7.11
N LEU A 49 0.84 -6.71 -6.19
CA LEU A 49 -0.37 -7.26 -5.59
C LEU A 49 -1.48 -7.43 -6.63
N PHE A 50 -1.68 -6.46 -7.50
CA PHE A 50 -2.67 -6.54 -8.56
C PHE A 50 -2.33 -7.65 -9.57
N TYR A 51 -1.06 -7.79 -9.93
CA TYR A 51 -0.62 -8.88 -10.80
C TYR A 51 -0.91 -10.25 -10.15
N PHE A 52 -0.58 -10.40 -8.89
CA PHE A 52 -0.84 -11.63 -8.15
C PHE A 52 -2.34 -11.94 -8.08
N ALA A 53 -3.15 -10.92 -7.78
CA ALA A 53 -4.60 -11.04 -7.74
C ALA A 53 -5.17 -11.46 -9.10
N GLU A 54 -4.65 -10.92 -10.19
CA GLU A 54 -5.05 -11.28 -11.54
C GLU A 54 -4.77 -12.75 -11.84
N GLN A 55 -3.58 -13.23 -11.47
CA GLN A 55 -3.22 -14.63 -11.65
C GLN A 55 -4.07 -15.58 -10.79
N MET A 56 -4.38 -15.19 -9.56
CA MET A 56 -5.32 -15.94 -8.70
C MET A 56 -6.71 -16.02 -9.32
N THR A 57 -7.19 -14.91 -9.89
CA THR A 57 -8.49 -14.86 -10.56
C THR A 57 -8.53 -15.80 -11.75
N GLU A 58 -7.50 -15.80 -12.58
CA GLU A 58 -7.41 -16.71 -13.73
C GLU A 58 -7.35 -18.16 -13.27
N SER A 59 -6.64 -18.46 -12.20
CA SER A 59 -6.58 -19.81 -11.63
C SER A 59 -7.95 -20.26 -11.12
N ALA A 60 -8.68 -19.40 -10.45
CA ALA A 60 -10.03 -19.69 -9.97
C ALA A 60 -10.99 -19.97 -11.14
N LYS A 61 -10.90 -19.20 -12.21
CA LYS A 61 -11.70 -19.44 -13.42
C LYS A 61 -11.37 -20.83 -14.02
N SER A 62 -10.11 -21.22 -14.03
CA SER A 62 -9.69 -22.54 -14.50
C SER A 62 -10.27 -23.67 -13.64
N LEU A 63 -10.55 -23.40 -12.37
CA LEU A 63 -11.15 -24.38 -11.46
C LEU A 63 -12.67 -24.45 -11.55
N GLY A 64 -13.28 -23.63 -12.42
CA GLY A 64 -14.72 -23.69 -12.71
C GLY A 64 -15.55 -22.54 -12.14
N PHE A 65 -14.92 -21.57 -11.47
CA PHE A 65 -15.64 -20.40 -10.99
C PHE A 65 -15.92 -19.44 -12.14
N THR A 66 -17.05 -18.72 -12.05
CA THR A 66 -17.32 -17.62 -12.98
C THR A 66 -16.36 -16.47 -12.68
N GLU A 67 -16.24 -15.52 -13.62
CA GLU A 67 -15.38 -14.36 -13.40
C GLU A 67 -15.79 -13.57 -12.16
N GLU A 68 -17.09 -13.35 -11.95
CA GLU A 68 -17.58 -12.64 -10.77
C GLU A 68 -17.26 -13.39 -9.47
N GLU A 69 -17.46 -14.69 -9.47
CA GLU A 69 -17.12 -15.54 -8.31
C GLU A 69 -15.62 -15.53 -8.03
N ALA A 70 -14.81 -15.65 -9.08
CA ALA A 70 -13.36 -15.63 -8.96
C ALA A 70 -12.87 -14.31 -8.39
N GLN A 71 -13.37 -13.18 -8.88
CA GLN A 71 -13.01 -11.86 -8.38
C GLN A 71 -13.40 -11.69 -6.91
N LEU A 72 -14.57 -12.14 -6.54
CA LEU A 72 -15.05 -12.07 -5.15
C LEU A 72 -14.16 -12.91 -4.22
N LEU A 73 -13.84 -14.15 -4.61
CA LEU A 73 -12.99 -15.03 -3.82
C LEU A 73 -11.61 -14.44 -3.62
N VAL A 74 -11.00 -13.92 -4.69
CA VAL A 74 -9.66 -13.33 -4.61
C VAL A 74 -9.66 -12.07 -3.76
N GLN A 75 -10.64 -11.19 -3.95
CA GLN A 75 -10.76 -9.97 -3.16
C GLN A 75 -10.91 -10.28 -1.67
N LYS A 76 -11.77 -11.20 -1.32
CA LYS A 76 -11.99 -11.58 0.09
C LYS A 76 -10.77 -12.29 0.69
N THR A 77 -10.06 -13.07 -0.11
CA THR A 77 -8.83 -13.74 0.33
C THR A 77 -7.75 -12.72 0.68
N ILE A 78 -7.55 -11.72 -0.18
CA ILE A 78 -6.53 -10.68 0.03
C ILE A 78 -6.90 -9.80 1.23
N LEU A 79 -8.15 -9.37 1.33
CA LEU A 79 -8.61 -8.52 2.43
C LEU A 79 -8.66 -9.25 3.77
N GLY A 80 -8.86 -10.56 3.75
CA GLY A 80 -8.96 -11.38 4.95
C GLY A 80 -7.65 -11.99 5.42
N ALA A 81 -6.62 -11.84 4.63
CA ALA A 81 -5.32 -12.42 4.95
C ALA A 81 -4.64 -11.74 6.14
#